data_f1f881da5bf0475754729d6d4b10692b
#
_entry.id   f1f881da5bf0475754729d6d4b10692b
#
_cell.length_a   1.000
_cell.length_b   1.000
_cell.length_c   1.000
_cell.angle_alpha   90.00
_cell.angle_beta   90.00
_cell.angle_gamma   90.00
#
_symmetry.space_group_name_H-M   'P 1'
#
loop_
_entity.id
_entity.type
_entity.pdbx_description
1 polymer ?
#
loop_
_entity_poly.entity_id
_entity_poly.type
_entity_poly.pdbx_seq_one_letter_code
_entity_poly.pdbx_strand_id
1 'polypeptide(L)'
;MSTPEGRVQKYAKERFEALGGLVRKLSYENRAGAPDLLVILPRGIVWFVEVKKDENTKPDPHQLREHERMRKRGANVFVVGSFKQVDDLIANYYS
;
A
#
# COMPACT_ATOMS: atom_id res chain seq x y z
N MET A 1 20.25 7.49 -4.32
CA MET A 1 19.47 8.63 -3.80
C MET A 1 17.99 8.25 -3.75
N SER A 2 17.32 8.56 -2.65
CA SER A 2 15.91 8.20 -2.50
C SER A 2 15.00 9.20 -3.21
N THR A 3 14.00 8.70 -3.93
CA THR A 3 12.91 9.54 -4.43
C THR A 3 11.92 9.80 -3.31
N PRO A 4 11.04 10.82 -3.42
CA PRO A 4 9.97 11.01 -2.45
C PRO A 4 9.09 9.78 -2.28
N GLU A 5 8.71 9.13 -3.38
CA GLU A 5 7.92 7.89 -3.31
C GLU A 5 8.70 6.77 -2.64
N GLY A 6 10.00 6.63 -2.96
CA GLY A 6 10.85 5.61 -2.35
C GLY A 6 10.99 5.78 -0.84
N ARG A 7 11.02 7.03 -0.36
CA ARG A 7 11.06 7.31 1.08
C ARG A 7 9.77 6.89 1.78
N VAL A 8 8.63 7.17 1.16
CA VAL A 8 7.33 6.76 1.72
C VAL A 8 7.23 5.23 1.74
N GLN A 9 7.65 4.58 0.66
CA GLN A 9 7.63 3.12 0.57
C GLN A 9 8.51 2.47 1.63
N LYS A 10 9.72 3.00 1.82
CA LYS A 10 10.65 2.48 2.84
C LYS A 10 10.05 2.63 4.24
N TYR A 11 9.51 3.81 4.54
CA TYR A 11 8.88 4.07 5.83
C TYR A 11 7.69 3.12 6.07
N ALA A 12 6.84 2.95 5.06
CA ALA A 12 5.69 2.05 5.15
C ALA A 12 6.15 0.62 5.45
N LYS A 13 7.15 0.13 4.72
CA LYS A 13 7.69 -1.21 4.93
C LYS A 13 8.21 -1.38 6.36
N GLU A 14 9.00 -0.42 6.84
CA GLU A 14 9.55 -0.47 8.20
C GLU A 14 8.45 -0.49 9.25
N ARG A 15 7.41 0.35 9.08
CA ARG A 15 6.30 0.39 10.02
C ARG A 15 5.49 -0.90 10.03
N PHE A 16 5.20 -1.46 8.85
CA PHE A 16 4.45 -2.72 8.75
C PHE A 16 5.25 -3.89 9.33
N GLU A 17 6.55 -3.92 9.06
CA GLU A 17 7.42 -4.96 9.63
C GLU A 17 7.52 -4.85 11.14
N ALA A 18 7.52 -3.63 11.69
CA ALA A 18 7.54 -3.41 13.13
C ALA A 18 6.29 -3.95 13.82
N LEU A 19 5.17 -4.08 13.08
CA LEU A 19 3.94 -4.71 13.59
C LEU A 19 3.98 -6.24 13.49
N GLY A 20 5.06 -6.81 12.99
CA GLY A 20 5.16 -8.24 12.73
C GLY A 20 4.68 -8.63 11.34
N GLY A 21 4.53 -7.67 10.44
CA GLY A 21 4.05 -7.90 9.09
C GLY A 21 5.12 -8.41 8.15
N LEU A 22 4.67 -9.13 7.14
CA LEU A 22 5.47 -9.54 5.99
C LEU A 22 5.15 -8.59 4.85
N VAL A 23 6.16 -7.95 4.27
CA VAL A 23 5.94 -6.98 3.17
C VAL A 23 6.65 -7.47 1.92
N ARG A 24 5.94 -7.51 0.81
CA ARG A 24 6.48 -7.90 -0.49
C ARG A 24 6.10 -6.89 -1.55
N LYS A 25 7.01 -6.63 -2.47
CA LYS A 25 6.69 -5.84 -3.66
C LYS A 25 5.83 -6.68 -4.58
N LEU A 26 4.79 -6.07 -5.12
CA LEU A 26 3.82 -6.76 -5.96
C LEU A 26 3.93 -6.25 -7.39
N SER A 27 3.85 -7.16 -8.35
CA SER A 27 3.70 -6.80 -9.75
C SER A 27 2.87 -7.89 -10.43
N TYR A 28 2.13 -7.47 -11.47
CA TYR A 28 1.37 -8.44 -12.26
C TYR A 28 2.13 -8.78 -13.52
N GLU A 29 2.11 -10.06 -13.87
CA GLU A 29 2.61 -10.49 -15.16
C GLU A 29 1.59 -10.14 -16.23
N ASN A 30 2.05 -9.50 -17.30
CA ASN A 30 1.24 -9.20 -18.48
C ASN A 30 0.04 -8.27 -18.26
N ARG A 31 0.04 -7.45 -17.21
CA ARG A 31 -0.98 -6.41 -17.05
C ARG A 31 -0.52 -5.31 -16.10
N ALA A 32 -1.14 -4.14 -16.23
CA ALA A 32 -0.85 -2.98 -15.41
C ALA A 32 -1.83 -2.89 -14.23
N GLY A 33 -1.52 -2.01 -13.28
CA GLY A 33 -2.46 -1.62 -12.22
C GLY A 33 -2.25 -2.27 -10.87
N ALA A 34 -1.25 -3.14 -10.72
CA ALA A 34 -0.99 -3.76 -9.42
C ALA A 34 -0.66 -2.71 -8.35
N PRO A 35 -1.20 -2.85 -7.13
CA PRO A 35 -0.68 -2.09 -5.99
C PRO A 35 0.80 -2.39 -5.77
N ASP A 36 1.52 -1.45 -5.18
CA ASP A 36 2.98 -1.59 -5.01
C ASP A 36 3.38 -2.68 -4.02
N LEU A 37 2.62 -2.82 -2.92
CA LEU A 37 2.99 -3.70 -1.81
C LEU A 37 1.87 -4.65 -1.45
N LEU A 38 2.26 -5.88 -1.16
CA LEU A 38 1.45 -6.88 -0.48
C LEU A 38 1.94 -6.95 0.96
N VAL A 39 1.04 -6.75 1.92
CA VAL A 39 1.36 -6.76 3.34
C VAL A 39 0.51 -7.82 4.02
N ILE A 40 1.17 -8.75 4.71
CA ILE A 40 0.47 -9.76 5.51
C ILE A 40 0.81 -9.49 6.97
N LEU A 41 -0.18 -8.99 7.69
CA LEU A 41 -0.05 -8.67 9.12
C LEU A 41 -0.41 -9.89 9.97
N PRO A 42 -0.01 -9.89 11.26
CA PRO A 42 -0.41 -10.97 12.17
C PRO A 42 -1.91 -11.24 12.13
N ARG A 43 -2.31 -12.44 12.39
CA ARG A 43 -3.70 -12.94 12.31
C ARG A 43 -4.22 -13.08 10.88
N GLY A 44 -3.29 -13.03 9.89
CA GLY A 44 -3.65 -13.20 8.48
C GLY A 44 -4.36 -12.02 7.84
N ILE A 45 -4.20 -10.83 8.41
CA ILE A 45 -4.76 -9.61 7.84
C ILE A 45 -3.93 -9.23 6.62
N VAL A 46 -4.58 -9.09 5.45
CA VAL A 46 -3.90 -8.80 4.20
C VAL A 46 -4.28 -7.41 3.72
N TRP A 47 -3.27 -6.58 3.47
CA TRP A 47 -3.42 -5.25 2.89
C TRP A 47 -2.66 -5.17 1.58
N PHE A 48 -3.26 -4.48 0.62
CA PHE A 48 -2.59 -4.07 -0.62
C PHE A 48 -2.40 -2.57 -0.52
N VAL A 49 -1.16 -2.10 -0.69
CA VAL A 49 -0.83 -0.70 -0.46
C VAL A 49 -0.19 -0.10 -1.71
N GLU A 50 -0.82 0.94 -2.23
CA GLU A 50 -0.30 1.75 -3.32
C GLU A 50 0.45 2.93 -2.72
N VAL A 51 1.69 3.14 -3.14
CA VAL A 51 2.54 4.21 -2.61
C VAL A 51 2.68 5.32 -3.65
N LYS A 52 2.47 6.56 -3.23
CA LYS A 52 2.62 7.74 -4.07
C LYS A 52 3.67 8.68 -3.46
N LYS A 53 4.13 9.64 -4.27
CA LYS A 53 5.20 10.56 -3.85
C LYS A 53 4.74 11.60 -2.85
N ASP A 54 3.44 11.92 -2.85
CA ASP A 54 2.84 12.88 -1.93
C ASP A 54 1.33 12.60 -1.79
N GLU A 55 0.69 13.33 -0.87
CA GLU A 55 -0.73 13.13 -0.56
C GLU A 55 -1.67 13.62 -1.67
N ASN A 56 -1.16 14.44 -2.58
CA ASN A 56 -1.97 15.01 -3.66
C ASN A 56 -1.88 14.19 -4.95
N THR A 57 -0.90 13.29 -5.05
CA THR A 57 -0.77 12.42 -6.22
C THR A 57 -1.77 11.27 -6.12
N LYS A 58 -2.66 11.19 -7.08
CA LYS A 58 -3.67 10.12 -7.12
C LYS A 58 -3.20 8.97 -7.98
N PRO A 59 -3.71 7.75 -7.72
CA PRO A 59 -3.46 6.63 -8.62
C PRO A 59 -3.99 6.94 -10.02
N ASP A 60 -3.32 6.39 -11.05
CA ASP A 60 -3.79 6.58 -12.41
C ASP A 60 -5.08 5.76 -12.66
N PRO A 61 -5.77 5.99 -13.81
CA PRO A 61 -7.03 5.29 -14.08
C PRO A 61 -6.93 3.76 -14.06
N HIS A 62 -5.81 3.19 -14.50
CA HIS A 62 -5.62 1.73 -14.47
C HIS A 62 -5.58 1.23 -13.04
N GLN A 63 -4.85 1.92 -12.17
CA GLN A 63 -4.73 1.58 -10.76
C GLN A 63 -6.08 1.73 -10.06
N LEU A 64 -6.81 2.81 -10.33
CA LEU A 64 -8.12 3.04 -9.72
C LEU A 64 -9.10 1.93 -10.07
N ARG A 65 -9.13 1.50 -11.33
CA ARG A 65 -10.00 0.40 -11.76
C ARG A 65 -9.62 -0.92 -11.08
N GLU A 66 -8.32 -1.18 -10.95
CA GLU A 66 -7.87 -2.40 -10.29
C GLU A 66 -8.21 -2.37 -8.81
N HIS A 67 -7.98 -1.23 -8.13
CA HIS A 67 -8.35 -1.08 -6.72
C HIS A 67 -9.84 -1.35 -6.52
N GLU A 68 -10.68 -0.85 -7.41
CA GLU A 68 -12.12 -1.06 -7.32
C GLU A 68 -12.49 -2.53 -7.48
N ARG A 69 -11.88 -3.23 -8.45
CA ARG A 69 -12.11 -4.67 -8.63
C ARG A 69 -11.74 -5.46 -7.38
N MET A 70 -10.62 -5.10 -6.76
CA MET A 70 -10.14 -5.75 -5.55
C MET A 70 -11.06 -5.49 -4.37
N ARG A 71 -11.46 -4.23 -4.17
CA ARG A 71 -12.36 -3.85 -3.07
C ARG A 71 -13.72 -4.50 -3.19
N LYS A 72 -14.24 -4.66 -4.40
CA LYS A 72 -15.51 -5.36 -4.63
C LYS A 72 -15.47 -6.80 -4.17
N ARG A 73 -14.29 -7.39 -4.08
CA ARG A 73 -14.09 -8.77 -3.61
C ARG A 73 -13.65 -8.85 -2.16
N GLY A 74 -13.74 -7.72 -1.46
CA GLY A 74 -13.43 -7.67 -0.03
C GLY A 74 -11.98 -7.43 0.31
N ALA A 75 -11.12 -7.12 -0.68
CA ALA A 75 -9.73 -6.84 -0.39
C ALA A 75 -9.56 -5.45 0.24
N ASN A 76 -8.59 -5.35 1.13
CA ASN A 76 -8.20 -4.08 1.76
C ASN A 76 -7.14 -3.43 0.87
N VAL A 77 -7.51 -2.34 0.20
CA VAL A 77 -6.60 -1.61 -0.69
C VAL A 77 -6.49 -0.18 -0.21
N PHE A 78 -5.27 0.29 0.02
CA PHE A 78 -5.00 1.61 0.56
C PHE A 78 -4.00 2.35 -0.31
N VAL A 79 -4.07 3.68 -0.30
CA VAL A 79 -3.14 4.56 -0.99
C VAL A 79 -2.49 5.45 0.06
N VAL A 80 -1.16 5.49 0.07
CA VAL A 80 -0.40 6.34 0.99
C VAL A 80 0.63 7.16 0.22
N GLY A 81 0.72 8.46 0.55
CA GLY A 81 1.65 9.38 -0.09
C GLY A 81 2.50 10.17 0.90
N SER A 82 2.46 9.82 2.19
CA SER A 82 3.25 10.49 3.22
C SER A 82 3.44 9.59 4.42
N PHE A 83 4.41 9.93 5.26
CA PHE A 83 4.62 9.23 6.54
C PHE A 83 3.36 9.32 7.41
N LYS A 84 2.74 10.50 7.43
CA LYS A 84 1.51 10.68 8.18
C LYS A 84 0.40 9.75 7.71
N GLN A 85 0.25 9.58 6.39
CA GLN A 85 -0.78 8.69 5.87
C GLN A 85 -0.49 7.23 6.20
N VAL A 86 0.77 6.82 6.24
CA VAL A 86 1.14 5.48 6.72
C VAL A 86 0.74 5.31 8.18
N ASP A 87 1.08 6.30 9.02
CA ASP A 87 0.74 6.25 10.45
C ASP A 87 -0.78 6.23 10.66
N ASP A 88 -1.51 7.05 9.93
CA ASP A 88 -2.98 7.10 10.01
C ASP A 88 -3.61 5.78 9.56
N LEU A 89 -3.08 5.16 8.53
CA LEU A 89 -3.54 3.86 8.07
C LEU A 89 -3.44 2.81 9.18
N ILE A 90 -2.29 2.75 9.83
CA ILE A 90 -2.06 1.81 10.93
C ILE A 90 -3.02 2.12 12.08
N ALA A 91 -3.10 3.40 12.47
CA ALA A 91 -3.92 3.81 13.60
C ALA A 91 -5.40 3.52 13.38
N ASN A 92 -5.90 3.69 12.15
CA ASN A 92 -7.32 3.58 11.85
C ASN A 92 -7.76 2.15 11.50
N TYR A 93 -6.88 1.32 10.98
CA TYR A 93 -7.24 0.02 10.42
C TYR A 93 -6.55 -1.19 11.05
N TYR A 94 -5.56 -0.97 11.89
CA TYR A 94 -4.87 -2.06 12.59
C TYR A 94 -4.91 -1.82 14.09
N SER A 95 -5.68 -2.61 14.78
CA SER A 95 -5.80 -2.49 16.23
C SER A 95 -5.70 -3.84 16.91
#